data_76f7f0996c06cce31ff13a916a0de3b0
#
_entry.id   76f7f0996c06cce31ff13a916a0de3b0
#
_cell.length_a   1.000
_cell.length_b   1.000
_cell.length_c   1.000
_cell.angle_alpha   90.00
_cell.angle_beta   90.00
_cell.angle_gamma   90.00
#
_symmetry.space_group_name_H-M   'P 1'
#
loop_
_entity.id
_entity.type
_entity.pdbx_description
1 polymer ?
#
loop_
_entity_poly.entity_id
_entity_poly.type
_entity_poly.pdbx_seq_one_letter_code
_entity_poly.pdbx_strand_id
1 'polypeptide(L)'
;ICRHGVWPREVSSHLQGKNHHLPQATAKQVHEAIQGWDGIEHDPLAIQWPTSLPQSIPELDEYPDGLLCQQAPMQCHYVTRSIKTIKQHWREHHGWKVLYKGGRPNHYEREQAQTMVQQGFMVVTCQRFFPSRKGSHYIWVQRPNQQPEEQARTTPTPTIQAAVDAVVQAWEQAQARARANQAIQASQLTD
;
A
#
# COMPACT_ATOMS: atom_id res chain seq x y z
N ILE A 1 -17.26 -16.48 9.75
CA ILE A 1 -17.33 -16.51 8.27
C ILE A 1 -15.92 -16.40 7.73
N CYS A 2 -15.52 -17.31 6.81
CA CYS A 2 -14.24 -17.26 6.12
C CYS A 2 -14.27 -16.11 5.12
N ARG A 3 -13.33 -15.19 5.23
CA ARG A 3 -13.23 -14.00 4.37
C ARG A 3 -12.27 -14.25 3.20
N HIS A 4 -12.49 -15.36 2.49
CA HIS A 4 -11.71 -15.75 1.31
C HIS A 4 -12.51 -16.66 0.39
N GLY A 5 -12.14 -16.71 -0.88
CA GLY A 5 -12.70 -17.63 -1.86
C GLY A 5 -12.32 -19.08 -1.59
N VAL A 6 -13.20 -19.97 -1.97
CA VAL A 6 -12.98 -21.42 -1.93
C VAL A 6 -13.32 -21.99 -3.30
N TRP A 7 -12.45 -22.81 -3.86
CA TRP A 7 -12.73 -23.47 -5.14
C TRP A 7 -13.90 -24.47 -5.00
N PRO A 8 -14.81 -24.56 -5.98
CA PRO A 8 -15.95 -25.45 -5.90
C PRO A 8 -15.58 -26.88 -5.49
N ARG A 9 -14.50 -27.41 -6.05
CA ARG A 9 -13.97 -28.76 -5.73
C ARG A 9 -13.45 -28.90 -4.30
N GLU A 10 -13.11 -27.80 -3.63
CA GLU A 10 -12.53 -27.78 -2.28
C GLU A 10 -13.58 -27.47 -1.20
N VAL A 11 -14.81 -27.11 -1.59
CA VAL A 11 -15.88 -26.70 -0.67
C VAL A 11 -16.16 -27.77 0.38
N SER A 12 -16.32 -29.04 -0.01
CA SER A 12 -16.61 -30.11 0.94
C SER A 12 -15.52 -30.26 2.00
N SER A 13 -14.25 -30.30 1.59
CA SER A 13 -13.12 -30.41 2.51
C SER A 13 -12.94 -29.15 3.39
N HIS A 14 -13.20 -27.97 2.84
CA HIS A 14 -13.17 -26.71 3.55
C HIS A 14 -14.21 -26.67 4.67
N LEU A 15 -15.45 -27.06 4.37
CA LEU A 15 -16.55 -27.07 5.32
C LEU A 15 -16.37 -28.12 6.44
N GLN A 16 -15.70 -29.22 6.16
CA GLN A 16 -15.35 -30.24 7.16
C GLN A 16 -14.13 -29.83 7.99
N GLY A 17 -13.34 -28.84 7.52
CA GLY A 17 -12.14 -28.36 8.16
C GLY A 17 -12.37 -27.69 9.50
N LYS A 18 -11.26 -27.42 10.20
CA LYS A 18 -11.21 -26.91 11.58
C LYS A 18 -11.97 -25.60 11.85
N ASN A 19 -12.32 -24.86 10.81
CA ASN A 19 -13.02 -23.57 10.95
C ASN A 19 -14.54 -23.71 10.95
N HIS A 20 -15.08 -24.80 10.39
CA HIS A 20 -16.51 -25.01 10.21
C HIS A 20 -17.04 -26.25 10.88
N HIS A 21 -16.26 -27.33 10.89
CA HIS A 21 -16.62 -28.63 11.52
C HIS A 21 -17.97 -29.20 11.08
N LEU A 22 -18.40 -28.92 9.83
CA LEU A 22 -19.68 -29.45 9.34
C LEU A 22 -19.61 -30.97 9.13
N PRO A 23 -20.71 -31.70 9.43
CA PRO A 23 -20.81 -33.12 9.10
C PRO A 23 -20.60 -33.38 7.61
N GLN A 24 -20.00 -34.53 7.28
CA GLN A 24 -19.69 -34.90 5.91
C GLN A 24 -20.93 -34.88 4.99
N ALA A 25 -22.08 -35.35 5.50
CA ALA A 25 -23.32 -35.37 4.73
C ALA A 25 -23.77 -33.96 4.33
N THR A 26 -23.73 -33.00 5.27
CA THR A 26 -24.07 -31.60 5.01
C THR A 26 -23.07 -30.94 4.07
N ALA A 27 -21.77 -31.16 4.28
CA ALA A 27 -20.75 -30.61 3.41
C ALA A 27 -20.84 -31.13 1.97
N LYS A 28 -21.25 -32.38 1.80
CA LYS A 28 -21.50 -33.00 0.48
C LYS A 28 -22.73 -32.38 -0.20
N GLN A 29 -23.83 -32.19 0.53
CA GLN A 29 -25.05 -31.53 0.02
C GLN A 29 -24.76 -30.11 -0.48
N VAL A 30 -23.99 -29.33 0.29
CA VAL A 30 -23.57 -27.97 -0.11
C VAL A 30 -22.69 -28.02 -1.37
N HIS A 31 -21.74 -28.95 -1.42
CA HIS A 31 -20.89 -29.14 -2.60
C HIS A 31 -21.71 -29.48 -3.86
N GLU A 32 -22.66 -30.40 -3.74
CA GLU A 32 -23.57 -30.79 -4.85
C GLU A 32 -24.44 -29.61 -5.31
N ALA A 33 -24.97 -28.81 -4.38
CA ALA A 33 -25.74 -27.62 -4.71
C ALA A 33 -24.93 -26.59 -5.50
N ILE A 34 -23.67 -26.33 -5.10
CA ILE A 34 -22.79 -25.36 -5.75
C ILE A 34 -22.42 -25.81 -7.17
N GLN A 35 -22.31 -27.10 -7.44
CA GLN A 35 -21.99 -27.61 -8.78
C GLN A 35 -23.02 -27.21 -9.83
N GLY A 36 -24.26 -26.97 -9.41
CA GLY A 36 -25.36 -26.56 -10.29
C GLY A 36 -25.55 -25.03 -10.40
N TRP A 37 -24.69 -24.21 -9.77
CA TRP A 37 -24.84 -22.76 -9.85
C TRP A 37 -24.26 -22.22 -11.16
N ASP A 38 -25.06 -21.42 -11.85
CA ASP A 38 -24.63 -20.73 -13.07
C ASP A 38 -23.56 -19.70 -12.77
N GLY A 39 -22.60 -19.56 -13.68
CA GLY A 39 -21.53 -18.55 -13.60
C GLY A 39 -20.38 -18.89 -12.64
N ILE A 40 -20.36 -20.07 -12.03
CA ILE A 40 -19.21 -20.52 -11.24
C ILE A 40 -18.16 -21.15 -12.15
N GLU A 41 -16.95 -20.61 -12.06
CA GLU A 41 -15.80 -21.19 -12.75
C GLU A 41 -15.16 -22.32 -11.93
N HIS A 42 -14.98 -23.47 -12.55
CA HIS A 42 -14.42 -24.67 -11.94
C HIS A 42 -12.91 -24.84 -12.23
N ASP A 43 -12.43 -24.24 -13.32
CA ASP A 43 -11.02 -24.31 -13.73
C ASP A 43 -10.26 -23.03 -13.34
N PRO A 44 -9.28 -23.13 -12.43
CA PRO A 44 -8.41 -22.00 -12.09
C PRO A 44 -7.62 -21.42 -13.29
N LEU A 45 -7.50 -22.18 -14.38
CA LEU A 45 -6.79 -21.74 -15.59
C LEU A 45 -7.67 -20.89 -16.49
N ALA A 46 -8.98 -21.05 -16.43
CA ALA A 46 -9.93 -20.29 -17.24
C ALA A 46 -10.15 -18.87 -16.72
N ILE A 47 -9.87 -18.60 -15.42
CA ILE A 47 -10.08 -17.29 -14.84
C ILE A 47 -9.04 -16.28 -15.31
N GLN A 48 -9.52 -15.19 -15.89
CA GLN A 48 -8.73 -13.99 -16.12
C GLN A 48 -8.77 -13.12 -14.85
N TRP A 49 -7.65 -13.08 -14.14
CA TRP A 49 -7.54 -12.33 -12.90
C TRP A 49 -7.51 -10.83 -13.19
N PRO A 50 -8.36 -10.01 -12.54
CA PRO A 50 -8.31 -8.57 -12.70
C PRO A 50 -6.99 -8.02 -12.15
N THR A 51 -6.45 -7.00 -12.77
CA THR A 51 -5.26 -6.27 -12.29
C THR A 51 -5.59 -5.29 -11.18
N SER A 52 -6.84 -4.82 -11.14
CA SER A 52 -7.38 -3.95 -10.10
C SER A 52 -8.87 -4.19 -9.92
N LEU A 53 -9.39 -3.81 -8.76
CA LEU A 53 -10.81 -3.81 -8.43
C LEU A 53 -11.30 -2.37 -8.33
N PRO A 54 -12.42 -1.98 -8.97
CA PRO A 54 -12.96 -0.62 -8.88
C PRO A 54 -13.46 -0.29 -7.47
N GLN A 55 -13.83 -1.31 -6.70
CA GLN A 55 -14.24 -1.19 -5.30
C GLN A 55 -13.89 -2.48 -4.55
N SER A 56 -13.83 -2.40 -3.22
CA SER A 56 -13.58 -3.58 -2.39
C SER A 56 -14.77 -4.55 -2.45
N ILE A 57 -14.44 -5.83 -2.38
CA ILE A 57 -15.40 -6.92 -2.23
C ILE A 57 -15.64 -7.11 -0.72
N PRO A 58 -16.85 -6.87 -0.19
CA PRO A 58 -17.11 -6.86 1.25
C PRO A 58 -16.84 -8.20 1.94
N GLU A 59 -16.93 -9.30 1.20
CA GLU A 59 -16.74 -10.66 1.69
C GLU A 59 -15.26 -11.05 1.84
N LEU A 60 -14.33 -10.24 1.31
CA LEU A 60 -12.90 -10.48 1.38
C LEU A 60 -12.23 -9.57 2.40
N ASP A 61 -11.11 -10.04 2.97
CA ASP A 61 -10.26 -9.20 3.81
C ASP A 61 -9.61 -8.09 3.00
N GLU A 62 -9.62 -6.90 3.56
CA GLU A 62 -9.01 -5.71 3.00
C GLU A 62 -7.71 -5.39 3.74
N TYR A 63 -6.65 -5.12 2.99
CA TYR A 63 -5.33 -4.82 3.52
C TYR A 63 -4.87 -3.44 3.05
N PRO A 64 -4.67 -2.47 3.98
CA PRO A 64 -4.28 -1.09 3.63
C PRO A 64 -2.78 -0.93 3.36
N ASP A 65 -2.00 -1.98 3.54
CA ASP A 65 -0.54 -2.00 3.50
C ASP A 65 0.02 -2.71 2.24
N GLY A 66 -0.75 -2.75 1.16
CA GLY A 66 -0.31 -3.24 -0.14
C GLY A 66 0.78 -2.34 -0.74
N LEU A 67 1.78 -2.94 -1.37
CA LEU A 67 2.87 -2.28 -2.07
C LEU A 67 2.70 -2.51 -3.57
N LEU A 68 2.20 -1.52 -4.30
CA LEU A 68 2.03 -1.54 -5.75
C LEU A 68 3.33 -1.12 -6.43
N CYS A 69 3.83 -1.94 -7.36
CA CYS A 69 5.04 -1.66 -8.12
C CYS A 69 4.94 -0.37 -8.93
N GLN A 70 5.96 0.51 -8.80
CA GLN A 70 6.08 1.77 -9.52
C GLN A 70 7.26 1.78 -10.51
N GLN A 71 7.90 0.64 -10.79
CA GLN A 71 9.02 0.57 -11.75
C GLN A 71 8.54 0.69 -13.21
N ALA A 72 7.32 0.28 -13.49
CA ALA A 72 6.65 0.47 -14.79
C ALA A 72 5.14 0.64 -14.55
N PRO A 73 4.66 1.81 -14.07
CA PRO A 73 3.30 2.00 -13.57
C PRO A 73 2.19 1.66 -14.57
N MET A 74 2.46 1.87 -15.87
CA MET A 74 1.49 1.60 -16.93
C MET A 74 1.42 0.12 -17.35
N GLN A 75 2.41 -0.69 -16.98
CA GLN A 75 2.54 -2.07 -17.45
C GLN A 75 2.56 -3.07 -16.30
N CYS A 76 3.03 -2.67 -15.12
CA CYS A 76 3.18 -3.54 -13.97
C CYS A 76 2.19 -3.19 -12.88
N HIS A 77 1.26 -4.11 -12.63
CA HIS A 77 0.25 -3.99 -11.56
C HIS A 77 0.53 -4.96 -10.41
N TYR A 78 1.78 -5.37 -10.25
CA TYR A 78 2.17 -6.29 -9.19
C TYR A 78 1.99 -5.66 -7.81
N VAL A 79 1.26 -6.35 -6.93
CA VAL A 79 1.02 -5.94 -5.55
C VAL A 79 1.50 -7.01 -4.58
N THR A 80 2.15 -6.60 -3.53
CA THR A 80 2.54 -7.47 -2.40
C THR A 80 2.48 -6.69 -1.09
N ARG A 81 2.49 -7.38 0.05
CA ARG A 81 2.58 -6.76 1.37
C ARG A 81 3.97 -6.89 2.01
N SER A 82 4.96 -7.29 1.23
CA SER A 82 6.32 -7.54 1.72
C SER A 82 7.35 -6.76 0.93
N ILE A 83 8.13 -5.92 1.62
CA ILE A 83 9.30 -5.22 1.04
C ILE A 83 10.31 -6.20 0.43
N LYS A 84 10.50 -7.36 1.04
CA LYS A 84 11.40 -8.40 0.50
C LYS A 84 10.89 -8.90 -0.85
N THR A 85 9.60 -9.19 -0.93
CA THR A 85 8.97 -9.74 -2.12
C THR A 85 8.92 -8.73 -3.27
N ILE A 86 8.63 -7.44 -2.99
CA ILE A 86 8.62 -6.42 -4.04
C ILE A 86 10.03 -6.18 -4.60
N LYS A 87 11.06 -6.19 -3.76
CA LYS A 87 12.46 -6.10 -4.22
C LYS A 87 12.88 -7.30 -5.06
N GLN A 88 12.38 -8.50 -4.75
CA GLN A 88 12.59 -9.69 -5.56
C GLN A 88 11.92 -9.53 -6.93
N HIS A 89 10.64 -9.13 -6.96
CA HIS A 89 9.90 -8.83 -8.19
C HIS A 89 10.64 -7.81 -9.07
N TRP A 90 11.17 -6.73 -8.50
CA TRP A 90 11.94 -5.75 -9.27
C TRP A 90 13.20 -6.33 -9.91
N ARG A 91 13.91 -7.21 -9.20
CA ARG A 91 15.09 -7.89 -9.76
C ARG A 91 14.73 -8.82 -10.91
N GLU A 92 13.65 -9.56 -10.78
CA GLU A 92 13.22 -10.57 -11.75
C GLU A 92 12.55 -9.96 -12.99
N HIS A 93 11.77 -8.88 -12.82
CA HIS A 93 10.93 -8.33 -13.88
C HIS A 93 11.34 -6.95 -14.37
N HIS A 94 12.09 -6.18 -13.58
CA HIS A 94 12.50 -4.82 -13.95
C HIS A 94 14.02 -4.62 -13.97
N GLY A 95 14.80 -5.69 -13.80
CA GLY A 95 16.26 -5.61 -13.82
C GLY A 95 16.87 -4.74 -12.73
N TRP A 96 16.11 -4.45 -11.66
CA TRP A 96 16.55 -3.60 -10.56
C TRP A 96 17.74 -4.21 -9.83
N LYS A 97 18.80 -3.42 -9.68
CA LYS A 97 20.00 -3.81 -8.94
C LYS A 97 20.35 -2.72 -7.94
N VAL A 98 20.71 -3.12 -6.74
CA VAL A 98 21.28 -2.18 -5.77
C VAL A 98 22.72 -1.92 -6.21
N LEU A 99 23.04 -0.67 -6.53
CA LEU A 99 24.38 -0.26 -6.99
C LEU A 99 25.32 -0.09 -5.79
N TYR A 100 25.78 -1.20 -5.22
CA TYR A 100 26.92 -1.17 -4.31
C TYR A 100 28.20 -1.44 -5.10
N LYS A 101 29.18 -0.57 -5.00
CA LYS A 101 30.50 -0.71 -5.64
C LYS A 101 31.40 -1.78 -5.00
N GLY A 102 30.83 -2.68 -4.20
CA GLY A 102 31.55 -3.68 -3.41
C GLY A 102 31.94 -3.16 -2.01
N GLY A 103 32.07 -4.08 -1.05
CA GLY A 103 32.37 -3.74 0.33
C GLY A 103 31.12 -3.35 1.16
N ARG A 104 31.35 -2.83 2.38
CA ARG A 104 30.28 -2.36 3.27
C ARG A 104 29.80 -0.98 2.78
N PRO A 105 28.49 -0.83 2.42
CA PRO A 105 27.98 0.45 1.96
C PRO A 105 28.11 1.52 3.04
N ASN A 106 28.49 2.73 2.66
CA ASN A 106 28.55 3.88 3.53
C ASN A 106 27.13 4.40 3.87
N HIS A 107 27.02 5.38 4.77
CA HIS A 107 25.73 5.93 5.21
C HIS A 107 24.93 6.51 4.03
N TYR A 108 25.58 7.30 3.19
CA TYR A 108 24.95 7.94 2.02
C TYR A 108 24.42 6.92 1.00
N GLU A 109 25.20 5.88 0.69
CA GLU A 109 24.75 4.81 -0.21
C GLU A 109 23.53 4.05 0.35
N ARG A 110 23.46 3.87 1.68
CA ARG A 110 22.29 3.25 2.32
C ARG A 110 21.06 4.13 2.23
N GLU A 111 21.19 5.42 2.48
CA GLU A 111 20.11 6.39 2.38
C GLU A 111 19.57 6.47 0.94
N GLN A 112 20.47 6.55 -0.05
CA GLN A 112 20.07 6.50 -1.45
C GLN A 112 19.32 5.22 -1.80
N ALA A 113 19.85 4.06 -1.39
CA ALA A 113 19.18 2.79 -1.63
C ALA A 113 17.81 2.72 -0.94
N GLN A 114 17.66 3.27 0.25
CA GLN A 114 16.38 3.35 0.97
C GLN A 114 15.40 4.27 0.26
N THR A 115 15.83 5.43 -0.21
CA THR A 115 15.02 6.38 -0.98
C THR A 115 14.53 5.74 -2.29
N MET A 116 15.42 5.09 -3.03
CA MET A 116 15.06 4.36 -4.25
C MET A 116 14.01 3.26 -3.99
N VAL A 117 14.14 2.56 -2.86
CA VAL A 117 13.16 1.55 -2.46
C VAL A 117 11.81 2.19 -2.15
N GLN A 118 11.78 3.31 -1.42
CA GLN A 118 10.54 4.02 -1.08
C GLN A 118 9.84 4.60 -2.31
N GLN A 119 10.60 5.05 -3.29
CA GLN A 119 10.06 5.56 -4.57
C GLN A 119 9.61 4.45 -5.52
N GLY A 120 10.09 3.22 -5.32
CA GLY A 120 9.81 2.08 -6.18
C GLY A 120 8.42 1.46 -6.00
N PHE A 121 7.67 1.84 -4.99
CA PHE A 121 6.30 1.36 -4.74
C PHE A 121 5.38 2.47 -4.24
N MET A 122 4.08 2.27 -4.45
CA MET A 122 3.01 3.07 -3.84
C MET A 122 2.26 2.19 -2.84
N VAL A 123 1.95 2.77 -1.66
CA VAL A 123 1.10 2.08 -0.67
C VAL A 123 -0.36 2.17 -1.12
N VAL A 124 -1.01 1.02 -1.22
CA VAL A 124 -2.38 0.91 -1.71
C VAL A 124 -3.20 -0.03 -0.84
N THR A 125 -4.51 0.13 -0.88
CA THR A 125 -5.42 -0.88 -0.37
C THR A 125 -5.47 -2.04 -1.35
N CYS A 126 -5.40 -3.28 -0.85
CA CYS A 126 -5.47 -4.47 -1.67
C CYS A 126 -6.31 -5.56 -1.02
N GLN A 127 -6.79 -6.47 -1.84
CA GLN A 127 -7.49 -7.69 -1.44
C GLN A 127 -6.87 -8.90 -2.14
N ARG A 128 -7.17 -10.10 -1.69
CA ARG A 128 -6.85 -11.35 -2.39
C ARG A 128 -8.04 -12.29 -2.34
N PHE A 129 -8.28 -13.02 -3.43
CA PHE A 129 -9.38 -13.99 -3.48
C PHE A 129 -9.09 -15.24 -2.65
N PHE A 130 -7.88 -15.78 -2.76
CA PHE A 130 -7.53 -17.04 -2.11
C PHE A 130 -6.33 -16.87 -1.17
N PRO A 131 -6.30 -17.57 -0.04
CA PRO A 131 -5.18 -17.46 0.91
C PRO A 131 -3.89 -18.09 0.40
N SER A 132 -3.98 -19.05 -0.53
CA SER A 132 -2.83 -19.80 -1.07
C SER A 132 -3.11 -20.31 -2.48
N ARG A 133 -2.11 -20.87 -3.14
CA ARG A 133 -2.16 -21.44 -4.48
C ARG A 133 -2.45 -20.40 -5.57
N LYS A 134 -2.97 -20.86 -6.72
CA LYS A 134 -3.32 -20.01 -7.85
C LYS A 134 -4.44 -19.04 -7.47
N GLY A 135 -4.26 -17.76 -7.79
CA GLY A 135 -5.21 -16.70 -7.39
C GLY A 135 -4.95 -16.11 -5.99
N SER A 136 -3.86 -16.49 -5.30
CA SER A 136 -3.50 -15.92 -3.99
C SER A 136 -2.73 -14.60 -4.07
N HIS A 137 -2.51 -14.06 -5.28
CA HIS A 137 -1.89 -12.75 -5.45
C HIS A 137 -2.79 -11.65 -4.92
N TYR A 138 -2.18 -10.53 -4.51
CA TYR A 138 -2.91 -9.35 -4.09
C TYR A 138 -3.33 -8.55 -5.32
N ILE A 139 -4.52 -7.96 -5.24
CA ILE A 139 -5.12 -7.14 -6.29
C ILE A 139 -5.38 -5.77 -5.70
N TRP A 140 -4.97 -4.74 -6.42
CA TRP A 140 -5.20 -3.35 -6.01
C TRP A 140 -6.68 -3.01 -6.02
N VAL A 141 -7.18 -2.37 -4.93
CA VAL A 141 -8.53 -1.79 -4.85
C VAL A 141 -8.44 -0.30 -5.14
N GLN A 142 -9.06 0.13 -6.24
CA GLN A 142 -9.13 1.54 -6.62
C GLN A 142 -10.20 2.22 -5.76
N ARG A 143 -9.79 3.03 -4.78
CA ARG A 143 -10.74 3.88 -4.07
C ARG A 143 -10.88 5.20 -4.81
N PRO A 144 -12.11 5.71 -5.07
CA PRO A 144 -12.31 6.97 -5.79
C PRO A 144 -11.64 8.19 -5.12
N ASN A 145 -11.28 8.08 -3.84
CA ASN A 145 -10.54 9.10 -3.09
C ASN A 145 -9.03 8.79 -2.90
N GLN A 146 -8.54 7.67 -3.42
CA GLN A 146 -7.13 7.35 -3.55
C GLN A 146 -6.69 7.53 -5.02
N GLN A 147 -7.07 8.64 -5.63
CA GLN A 147 -6.18 9.19 -6.64
C GLN A 147 -4.81 9.33 -5.97
N PRO A 148 -3.71 8.91 -6.64
CA PRO A 148 -2.38 9.10 -6.09
C PRO A 148 -2.35 10.52 -5.54
N GLU A 149 -1.91 10.70 -4.30
CA GLU A 149 -1.50 12.00 -3.81
C GLU A 149 -0.27 12.49 -4.60
N GLU A 150 -0.42 12.56 -5.90
CA GLU A 150 0.44 13.34 -6.76
C GLU A 150 0.26 14.84 -6.44
N GLN A 151 -0.84 15.17 -5.74
CA GLN A 151 -1.12 16.52 -5.24
C GLN A 151 -0.57 16.79 -3.84
N ALA A 152 -0.22 15.79 -3.04
CA ALA A 152 0.44 16.03 -1.76
C ALA A 152 1.98 16.08 -1.88
N ARG A 153 2.55 15.78 -3.05
CA ARG A 153 3.97 16.03 -3.35
C ARG A 153 4.20 17.33 -4.12
N THR A 154 3.15 18.09 -4.40
CA THR A 154 3.21 19.45 -4.90
C THR A 154 2.77 20.46 -3.83
N THR A 155 3.08 20.25 -2.54
CA THR A 155 3.55 21.39 -1.80
C THR A 155 4.87 21.71 -2.48
N PRO A 156 5.00 22.86 -3.18
CA PRO A 156 6.28 23.26 -3.70
C PRO A 156 7.20 23.22 -2.48
N THR A 157 8.26 22.42 -2.57
CA THR A 157 9.37 22.55 -1.61
C THR A 157 9.64 24.04 -1.59
N PRO A 158 9.46 24.73 -0.46
CA PRO A 158 9.61 26.18 -0.45
C PRO A 158 10.98 26.42 -1.05
N THR A 159 11.04 27.18 -2.13
CA THR A 159 12.30 27.57 -2.75
C THR A 159 13.19 28.00 -1.58
N ILE A 160 14.47 27.62 -1.58
CA ILE A 160 15.40 28.00 -0.49
C ILE A 160 15.20 29.47 -0.13
N GLN A 161 14.93 30.31 -1.11
CA GLN A 161 14.60 31.73 -0.95
C GLN A 161 13.32 31.93 -0.11
N ALA A 162 12.23 31.21 -0.39
CA ALA A 162 10.97 31.33 0.38
C ALA A 162 11.13 30.83 1.84
N ALA A 163 11.96 29.83 2.06
CA ALA A 163 12.29 29.37 3.42
C ALA A 163 13.15 30.41 4.15
N VAL A 164 14.10 31.03 3.48
CA VAL A 164 14.92 32.13 4.02
C VAL A 164 14.06 33.34 4.36
N ASP A 165 13.17 33.75 3.44
CA ASP A 165 12.27 34.88 3.64
C ASP A 165 11.33 34.65 4.83
N ALA A 166 10.80 33.43 5.02
CA ALA A 166 9.97 33.08 6.17
C ALA A 166 10.75 33.17 7.50
N VAL A 167 12.01 32.72 7.53
CA VAL A 167 12.88 32.82 8.71
C VAL A 167 13.19 34.28 9.02
N VAL A 168 13.51 35.09 8.01
CA VAL A 168 13.77 36.54 8.18
C VAL A 168 12.54 37.26 8.75
N GLN A 169 11.36 37.01 8.17
CA GLN A 169 10.09 37.61 8.68
C GLN A 169 9.78 37.19 10.13
N ALA A 170 9.98 35.91 10.46
CA ALA A 170 9.79 35.42 11.82
C ALA A 170 10.75 36.11 12.82
N TRP A 171 12.00 36.33 12.43
CA TRP A 171 12.99 37.01 13.22
C TRP A 171 12.67 38.50 13.42
N GLU A 172 12.27 39.20 12.36
CA GLU A 172 11.85 40.62 12.43
C GLU A 172 10.63 40.80 13.36
N GLN A 173 9.63 39.91 13.25
CA GLN A 173 8.47 39.91 14.13
C GLN A 173 8.85 39.67 15.60
N ALA A 174 9.79 38.75 15.86
CA ALA A 174 10.28 38.50 17.21
C ALA A 174 11.01 39.74 17.79
N GLN A 175 11.82 40.40 16.99
CA GLN A 175 12.49 41.64 17.40
C GLN A 175 11.50 42.79 17.68
N ALA A 176 10.47 42.93 16.81
CA ALA A 176 9.44 43.96 17.03
C ALA A 176 8.68 43.75 18.36
N ARG A 177 8.32 42.50 18.66
CA ARG A 177 7.70 42.10 19.92
C ARG A 177 8.61 42.40 21.14
N ALA A 178 9.89 42.08 21.02
CA ALA A 178 10.86 42.33 22.09
C ALA A 178 10.99 43.84 22.38
N ARG A 179 11.06 44.68 21.33
CA ARG A 179 11.12 46.17 21.47
C ARG A 179 9.83 46.73 22.10
N ALA A 180 8.66 46.21 21.67
CA ALA A 180 7.37 46.63 22.26
C ALA A 180 7.30 46.27 23.76
N ASN A 181 7.75 45.09 24.15
CA ASN A 181 7.77 44.68 25.56
C ASN A 181 8.77 45.53 26.39
N GLN A 182 9.92 45.88 25.83
CA GLN A 182 10.87 46.79 26.51
C GLN A 182 10.29 48.20 26.68
N ALA A 183 9.56 48.74 25.72
CA ALA A 183 8.88 50.02 25.81
C ALA A 183 7.81 50.03 26.90
N ILE A 184 7.03 48.94 27.02
CA ILE A 184 6.02 48.78 28.07
C ILE A 184 6.69 48.72 29.45
N GLN A 185 7.78 47.97 29.59
CA GLN A 185 8.52 47.92 30.88
C GLN A 185 9.16 49.26 31.27
N ALA A 186 9.68 50.01 30.30
CA ALA A 186 10.25 51.33 30.54
C ALA A 186 9.18 52.36 31.01
N SER A 187 7.96 52.30 30.47
CA SER A 187 6.86 53.17 30.89
C SER A 187 6.29 52.84 32.27
N GLN A 188 6.45 51.61 32.74
CA GLN A 188 6.00 51.19 34.09
C GLN A 188 7.01 51.53 35.21
N LEU A 189 8.21 51.96 34.89
CA LEU A 189 9.26 52.31 35.83
C LEU A 189 9.35 53.84 36.09
N THR A 190 8.51 54.64 35.43
CA THR A 190 8.51 56.08 35.50
C THR A 190 7.29 56.71 36.26
N ASP A 191 6.43 55.85 36.81
CA ASP A 191 5.35 56.21 37.77
C ASP A 191 5.74 55.71 39.18
#